data_7758ba8d18299c980f915e1bc00b65f3
#
_entry.id   7758ba8d18299c980f915e1bc00b65f3
#
_cell.length_a   1.000
_cell.length_b   1.000
_cell.length_c   1.000
_cell.angle_alpha   90.00
_cell.angle_beta   90.00
_cell.angle_gamma   90.00
#
_symmetry.space_group_name_H-M   'P 1'
#
loop_
_entity.id
_entity.type
_entity.pdbx_description
1 polymer ?
#
loop_
_entity_poly.entity_id
_entity_poly.type
_entity_poly.pdbx_seq_one_letter_code
_entity_poly.pdbx_strand_id
1 'polypeptide(L)'
;KESDLNKASGVITDTSSFTVSYTAGDDWGTADDGSSKLAKGATATFTVKPDSNLATGTYTEDFIVITDRTAYADASAGTQDKALARFTLTYKVEHESDGKLYYSDLTGHYSLCKNCQAKINKENHTFDIKTVNEDTLALPADCVNPAKYFYSCECGAHTNDTTLVFESGAPSGHKFGEWKESKSANCEEGGKEKHICSVC
;
A
#
# COMPACT_ATOMS: atom_id res chain seq x y z
N LYS A 1 -9.40 31.34 -6.39
CA LYS A 1 -8.65 30.53 -7.36
C LYS A 1 -8.92 31.08 -8.76
N GLU A 2 -7.93 31.08 -9.64
CA GLU A 2 -8.09 31.61 -10.99
C GLU A 2 -9.16 30.84 -11.80
N SER A 3 -9.24 29.53 -11.60
CA SER A 3 -10.27 28.66 -12.20
C SER A 3 -11.71 29.03 -11.81
N ASP A 4 -11.90 29.64 -10.65
CA ASP A 4 -13.23 29.98 -10.14
C ASP A 4 -13.80 31.28 -10.71
N LEU A 5 -12.93 32.12 -11.28
CA LEU A 5 -13.31 33.43 -11.86
C LEU A 5 -14.10 33.28 -13.17
N ASN A 6 -13.95 32.18 -13.89
CA ASN A 6 -14.60 31.90 -15.16
C ASN A 6 -16.01 31.28 -15.02
N LYS A 7 -16.48 31.05 -13.79
CA LYS A 7 -17.82 30.48 -13.56
C LYS A 7 -18.86 31.58 -13.47
N ALA A 8 -19.73 31.62 -14.48
CA ALA A 8 -20.76 32.65 -14.69
C ALA A 8 -21.91 32.64 -13.66
N SER A 9 -21.91 31.82 -12.64
CA SER A 9 -22.93 31.82 -11.58
C SER A 9 -22.30 31.77 -10.21
N GLY A 10 -22.72 32.60 -9.31
CA GLY A 10 -22.18 32.89 -8.00
C GLY A 10 -22.00 31.74 -6.99
N VAL A 11 -21.94 30.50 -7.45
CA VAL A 11 -21.62 29.35 -6.64
C VAL A 11 -20.21 28.87 -7.02
N ILE A 12 -19.26 29.14 -6.16
CA ILE A 12 -17.92 28.54 -6.21
C ILE A 12 -18.07 27.07 -5.80
N THR A 13 -18.18 26.17 -6.75
CA THR A 13 -18.02 24.74 -6.47
C THR A 13 -16.54 24.51 -6.31
N ASP A 14 -16.12 24.26 -5.08
CA ASP A 14 -14.75 23.94 -4.76
C ASP A 14 -14.42 22.53 -5.29
N THR A 15 -13.83 22.47 -6.46
CA THR A 15 -13.35 21.23 -7.10
C THR A 15 -11.83 21.11 -7.03
N SER A 16 -11.19 22.03 -6.31
CA SER A 16 -9.74 22.08 -6.22
C SER A 16 -9.23 21.20 -5.07
N SER A 17 -7.94 20.97 -5.09
CA SER A 17 -7.22 20.23 -4.05
C SER A 17 -6.84 21.09 -2.84
N PHE A 18 -7.29 22.34 -2.79
CA PHE A 18 -6.97 23.28 -1.72
C PHE A 18 -8.20 24.05 -1.26
N THR A 19 -8.33 24.17 0.06
CA THR A 19 -9.32 25.04 0.71
C THR A 19 -8.69 26.37 1.05
N VAL A 20 -9.35 27.47 0.67
CA VAL A 20 -8.95 28.83 1.02
C VAL A 20 -9.90 29.35 2.11
N SER A 21 -9.34 29.83 3.19
CA SER A 21 -10.06 30.52 4.24
C SER A 21 -9.44 31.89 4.53
N TYR A 22 -10.24 32.83 5.01
CA TYR A 22 -9.77 34.10 5.46
C TYR A 22 -10.42 34.46 6.79
N THR A 23 -9.72 35.26 7.57
CA THR A 23 -10.29 35.83 8.79
C THR A 23 -10.48 37.31 8.56
N ALA A 24 -11.73 37.77 8.63
CA ALA A 24 -12.03 39.19 8.68
C ALA A 24 -11.56 39.72 10.05
N GLY A 25 -10.60 40.61 10.05
CA GLY A 25 -10.19 41.33 11.24
C GLY A 25 -11.02 42.61 11.42
N ASP A 26 -10.73 43.36 12.49
CA ASP A 26 -11.41 44.63 12.81
C ASP A 26 -11.21 45.71 11.71
N ASP A 27 -10.26 45.47 10.81
CA ASP A 27 -9.96 46.36 9.67
C ASP A 27 -10.90 46.17 8.45
N TRP A 28 -11.80 45.20 8.52
CA TRP A 28 -12.78 44.99 7.47
C TRP A 28 -14.00 45.88 7.70
N GLY A 29 -14.27 46.74 6.74
CA GLY A 29 -15.48 47.57 6.67
C GLY A 29 -16.51 46.95 5.73
N THR A 30 -17.70 47.53 5.73
CA THR A 30 -18.77 47.22 4.75
C THR A 30 -18.80 48.30 3.69
N ALA A 31 -18.77 47.91 2.43
CA ALA A 31 -18.98 48.83 1.32
C ALA A 31 -20.46 49.16 1.17
N ASP A 32 -20.76 50.23 0.40
CA ASP A 32 -22.15 50.67 0.20
C ASP A 32 -23.07 49.63 -0.47
N ASP A 33 -22.49 48.65 -1.16
CA ASP A 33 -23.17 47.49 -1.73
C ASP A 33 -23.33 46.29 -0.78
N GLY A 34 -22.91 46.45 0.49
CA GLY A 34 -22.96 45.39 1.51
C GLY A 34 -21.79 44.41 1.46
N SER A 35 -20.86 44.55 0.52
CA SER A 35 -19.67 43.70 0.45
C SER A 35 -18.64 44.08 1.51
N SER A 36 -17.82 43.12 1.93
CA SER A 36 -16.72 43.39 2.84
C SER A 36 -15.57 44.04 2.09
N LYS A 37 -14.98 45.10 2.65
CA LYS A 37 -13.81 45.75 2.08
C LYS A 37 -12.72 45.99 3.13
N LEU A 38 -11.48 45.83 2.69
CA LEU A 38 -10.32 46.09 3.53
C LEU A 38 -10.04 47.60 3.57
N ALA A 39 -9.86 48.15 4.76
CA ALA A 39 -9.50 49.55 4.94
C ALA A 39 -8.11 49.87 4.35
N LYS A 40 -7.90 51.14 3.94
CA LYS A 40 -6.62 51.55 3.38
C LYS A 40 -5.49 51.37 4.43
N GLY A 41 -4.45 50.64 4.08
CA GLY A 41 -3.30 50.36 4.93
C GLY A 41 -3.49 49.15 5.85
N ALA A 42 -4.68 48.52 5.86
CA ALA A 42 -4.94 47.32 6.63
C ALA A 42 -4.40 46.05 5.93
N THR A 43 -4.22 45.00 6.73
CA THR A 43 -3.73 43.69 6.26
C THR A 43 -4.81 42.62 6.37
N ALA A 44 -4.98 41.80 5.34
CA ALA A 44 -5.80 40.61 5.39
C ALA A 44 -4.91 39.38 5.31
N THR A 45 -5.26 38.37 6.11
CA THR A 45 -4.56 37.08 6.10
C THR A 45 -5.45 36.01 5.47
N PHE A 46 -4.91 35.33 4.47
CA PHE A 46 -5.54 34.19 3.83
C PHE A 46 -4.77 32.92 4.20
N THR A 47 -5.48 31.89 4.55
CA THR A 47 -4.90 30.57 4.80
C THR A 47 -5.30 29.64 3.66
N VAL A 48 -4.32 29.07 3.00
CA VAL A 48 -4.52 28.03 1.96
C VAL A 48 -4.04 26.71 2.55
N LYS A 49 -4.92 25.72 2.54
CA LYS A 49 -4.61 24.38 3.04
C LYS A 49 -4.93 23.35 1.95
N PRO A 50 -4.09 22.31 1.80
CA PRO A 50 -4.50 21.17 1.00
C PRO A 50 -5.73 20.51 1.62
N ASP A 51 -6.61 19.97 0.78
CA ASP A 51 -7.79 19.24 1.25
C ASP A 51 -7.37 17.95 1.95
N SER A 52 -8.19 17.52 2.90
CA SER A 52 -8.00 16.22 3.56
C SER A 52 -8.32 15.09 2.57
N ASN A 53 -7.65 13.95 2.73
CA ASN A 53 -7.88 12.73 1.94
C ASN A 53 -7.46 12.81 0.46
N LEU A 54 -6.55 13.69 0.12
CA LEU A 54 -5.94 13.68 -1.20
C LEU A 54 -5.19 12.36 -1.44
N ALA A 55 -5.38 11.78 -2.62
CA ALA A 55 -4.59 10.63 -3.05
C ALA A 55 -3.11 11.00 -3.18
N THR A 56 -2.21 10.02 -3.26
CA THR A 56 -0.80 10.30 -3.58
C THR A 56 -0.69 11.01 -4.91
N GLY A 57 0.18 12.01 -4.94
CA GLY A 57 0.39 12.80 -6.15
C GLY A 57 0.94 14.18 -5.84
N THR A 58 1.15 14.93 -6.90
CA THR A 58 1.54 16.34 -6.84
C THR A 58 0.35 17.17 -7.30
N TYR A 59 -0.07 18.07 -6.45
CA TYR A 59 -1.18 18.98 -6.68
C TYR A 59 -0.62 20.39 -6.84
N THR A 60 -0.95 21.03 -7.95
CA THR A 60 -0.50 22.38 -8.26
C THR A 60 -1.69 23.23 -8.64
N GLU A 61 -1.80 24.41 -8.04
CA GLU A 61 -2.88 25.33 -8.34
C GLU A 61 -2.39 26.78 -8.34
N ASP A 62 -2.91 27.56 -9.27
CA ASP A 62 -2.62 28.97 -9.41
C ASP A 62 -3.66 29.82 -8.66
N PHE A 63 -3.18 30.70 -7.82
CA PHE A 63 -3.97 31.63 -7.03
C PHE A 63 -3.75 33.05 -7.50
N ILE A 64 -4.83 33.80 -7.54
CA ILE A 64 -4.77 35.23 -7.78
C ILE A 64 -5.47 36.00 -6.66
N VAL A 65 -4.93 37.13 -6.31
CA VAL A 65 -5.53 38.10 -5.41
C VAL A 65 -6.04 39.27 -6.28
N ILE A 66 -7.33 39.56 -6.20
CA ILE A 66 -7.97 40.62 -6.98
C ILE A 66 -8.69 41.60 -6.07
N THR A 67 -8.85 42.83 -6.52
CA THR A 67 -9.55 43.89 -5.77
C THR A 67 -11.06 43.78 -5.91
N ASP A 68 -11.54 43.35 -7.09
CA ASP A 68 -12.95 43.33 -7.44
C ASP A 68 -13.21 42.20 -8.44
N ARG A 69 -14.11 41.29 -8.07
CA ARG A 69 -14.48 40.14 -8.90
C ARG A 69 -15.20 40.56 -10.17
N THR A 70 -16.13 41.53 -10.09
CA THR A 70 -16.90 41.98 -11.21
C THR A 70 -15.99 42.63 -12.24
N ALA A 71 -15.13 43.53 -11.81
CA ALA A 71 -14.17 44.18 -12.68
C ALA A 71 -13.15 43.23 -13.32
N TYR A 72 -12.90 42.08 -12.71
CA TYR A 72 -12.04 41.04 -13.30
C TYR A 72 -12.80 40.17 -14.31
N ALA A 73 -14.07 39.85 -14.06
CA ALA A 73 -14.90 39.04 -14.94
C ALA A 73 -15.29 39.80 -16.25
N ASP A 74 -15.50 41.10 -16.13
CA ASP A 74 -15.84 41.98 -17.28
C ASP A 74 -14.61 42.35 -18.16
N ALA A 75 -13.43 42.09 -17.65
CA ALA A 75 -12.20 42.26 -18.41
C ALA A 75 -12.06 41.12 -19.41
N SER A 76 -12.62 41.31 -20.62
CA SER A 76 -12.32 40.45 -21.77
C SER A 76 -10.82 40.21 -21.86
N ALA A 77 -10.43 39.02 -22.26
CA ALA A 77 -9.14 38.35 -22.36
C ALA A 77 -7.83 39.16 -22.62
N GLY A 78 -7.72 40.35 -22.16
CA GLY A 78 -6.56 41.23 -22.33
C GLY A 78 -6.19 42.05 -21.07
N THR A 79 -7.02 42.06 -20.04
CA THR A 79 -6.82 42.91 -18.85
C THR A 79 -6.59 42.14 -17.58
N GLN A 80 -5.65 41.22 -17.61
CA GLN A 80 -5.16 40.52 -16.40
C GLN A 80 -4.41 41.48 -15.44
N ASP A 81 -4.31 42.75 -15.77
CA ASP A 81 -3.55 43.78 -14.99
C ASP A 81 -4.24 44.16 -13.68
N LYS A 82 -5.41 43.63 -13.34
CA LYS A 82 -6.11 43.93 -12.09
C LYS A 82 -5.80 42.94 -10.95
N ALA A 83 -5.00 41.93 -11.20
CA ALA A 83 -4.52 41.05 -10.14
C ALA A 83 -3.49 41.80 -9.28
N LEU A 84 -3.72 41.85 -7.97
CA LEU A 84 -2.74 42.41 -7.00
C LEU A 84 -1.55 41.49 -6.81
N ALA A 85 -1.79 40.18 -6.86
CA ALA A 85 -0.75 39.18 -6.75
C ALA A 85 -1.18 37.88 -7.46
N ARG A 86 -0.19 37.13 -7.92
CA ARG A 86 -0.32 35.78 -8.43
C ARG A 86 0.71 34.92 -7.78
N PHE A 87 0.33 33.68 -7.41
CA PHE A 87 1.28 32.68 -6.91
C PHE A 87 0.78 31.29 -7.24
N THR A 88 1.71 30.37 -7.41
CA THR A 88 1.44 28.96 -7.60
C THR A 88 1.77 28.23 -6.30
N LEU A 89 0.86 27.38 -5.84
CA LEU A 89 1.08 26.50 -4.71
C LEU A 89 1.21 25.07 -5.22
N THR A 90 2.28 24.40 -4.80
CA THR A 90 2.48 22.98 -5.08
C THR A 90 2.54 22.22 -3.78
N TYR A 91 1.74 21.15 -3.68
CA TYR A 91 1.70 20.25 -2.52
C TYR A 91 1.87 18.82 -2.98
N LYS A 92 2.78 18.08 -2.35
CA LYS A 92 3.04 16.68 -2.67
C LYS A 92 2.52 15.79 -1.55
N VAL A 93 1.65 14.86 -1.92
CA VAL A 93 1.17 13.80 -1.02
C VAL A 93 1.98 12.55 -1.27
N GLU A 94 2.65 12.07 -0.24
CA GLU A 94 3.41 10.82 -0.26
C GLU A 94 2.84 9.83 0.74
N HIS A 95 2.93 8.54 0.42
CA HIS A 95 2.58 7.50 1.38
C HIS A 95 3.76 7.27 2.33
N GLU A 96 3.45 7.11 3.60
CA GLU A 96 4.40 6.70 4.64
C GLU A 96 3.96 5.35 5.19
N SER A 97 4.89 4.41 5.27
CA SER A 97 4.62 3.06 5.81
C SER A 97 4.16 3.12 7.27
N ASP A 98 3.27 2.22 7.65
CA ASP A 98 2.84 2.00 9.03
C ASP A 98 3.93 1.37 9.92
N GLY A 99 5.10 1.05 9.35
CA GLY A 99 6.24 0.47 10.04
C GLY A 99 6.23 -1.05 10.11
N LYS A 100 5.17 -1.73 9.68
CA LYS A 100 5.18 -3.18 9.50
C LYS A 100 5.94 -3.52 8.22
N LEU A 101 6.86 -4.50 8.32
CA LEU A 101 7.72 -4.84 7.19
C LEU A 101 6.92 -5.37 6.01
N TYR A 102 6.02 -6.34 6.26
CA TYR A 102 5.25 -6.98 5.19
C TYR A 102 3.82 -7.26 5.58
N TYR A 103 2.93 -6.98 4.65
CA TYR A 103 1.63 -7.62 4.46
C TYR A 103 1.71 -8.43 3.18
N SER A 104 0.98 -9.52 3.05
CA SER A 104 1.00 -10.37 1.87
C SER A 104 -0.39 -10.72 1.37
N ASP A 105 -0.49 -10.98 0.07
CA ASP A 105 -1.64 -11.60 -0.58
C ASP A 105 -1.14 -12.66 -1.59
N LEU A 106 -2.03 -13.27 -2.36
CA LEU A 106 -1.65 -14.31 -3.32
C LEU A 106 -0.65 -13.88 -4.40
N THR A 107 -0.50 -12.59 -4.64
CA THR A 107 0.31 -12.04 -5.73
C THR A 107 1.65 -11.49 -5.28
N GLY A 108 1.80 -11.16 -4.00
CA GLY A 108 3.03 -10.55 -3.50
C GLY A 108 2.89 -10.02 -2.08
N HIS A 109 3.89 -9.28 -1.67
CA HIS A 109 3.92 -8.60 -0.38
C HIS A 109 4.02 -7.08 -0.57
N TYR A 110 3.64 -6.33 0.45
CA TYR A 110 3.53 -4.88 0.43
C TYR A 110 3.56 -4.30 1.84
N SER A 111 3.74 -3.00 1.95
CA SER A 111 3.47 -2.24 3.17
C SER A 111 2.13 -1.52 3.06
N LEU A 112 1.57 -1.10 4.18
CA LEU A 112 0.39 -0.23 4.20
C LEU A 112 0.77 1.19 4.56
N CYS A 113 0.12 2.15 3.94
CA CYS A 113 0.22 3.53 4.38
C CYS A 113 -0.45 3.70 5.74
N LYS A 114 0.25 4.31 6.70
CA LYS A 114 -0.27 4.55 8.06
C LYS A 114 -1.53 5.41 8.10
N ASN A 115 -1.71 6.29 7.12
CA ASN A 115 -2.80 7.27 7.11
C ASN A 115 -4.02 6.81 6.29
N CYS A 116 -3.81 6.24 5.11
CA CYS A 116 -4.89 5.89 4.19
C CYS A 116 -5.04 4.40 3.91
N GLN A 117 -4.17 3.55 4.49
CA GLN A 117 -4.16 2.10 4.33
C GLN A 117 -3.96 1.62 2.87
N ALA A 118 -3.49 2.51 1.99
CA ALA A 118 -3.13 2.13 0.63
C ALA A 118 -1.95 1.15 0.64
N LYS A 119 -1.99 0.15 -0.24
CA LYS A 119 -0.88 -0.78 -0.46
C LYS A 119 0.25 -0.05 -1.19
N ILE A 120 1.41 0.01 -0.57
CA ILE A 120 2.62 0.65 -1.10
C ILE A 120 3.78 -0.35 -1.13
N ASN A 121 4.81 -0.07 -1.91
CA ASN A 121 5.99 -0.92 -2.04
C ASN A 121 5.63 -2.38 -2.37
N LYS A 122 4.71 -2.56 -3.33
CA LYS A 122 4.26 -3.89 -3.71
C LYS A 122 5.34 -4.60 -4.54
N GLU A 123 5.71 -5.80 -4.09
CA GLU A 123 6.66 -6.69 -4.76
C GLU A 123 6.06 -8.09 -4.90
N ASN A 124 6.44 -8.80 -5.95
CA ASN A 124 6.03 -10.18 -6.13
C ASN A 124 6.75 -11.09 -5.13
N HIS A 125 6.14 -12.21 -4.77
CA HIS A 125 6.83 -13.23 -3.96
C HIS A 125 8.03 -13.81 -4.70
N THR A 126 9.17 -13.89 -4.01
CA THR A 126 10.34 -14.67 -4.41
C THR A 126 10.49 -15.81 -3.41
N PHE A 127 10.30 -17.05 -3.87
CA PHE A 127 10.36 -18.24 -3.03
C PHE A 127 11.74 -18.87 -3.10
N ASP A 128 12.68 -18.36 -2.31
CA ASP A 128 14.09 -18.77 -2.28
C ASP A 128 14.61 -19.08 -0.86
N ILE A 129 13.78 -18.82 0.15
CA ILE A 129 14.16 -19.03 1.56
C ILE A 129 13.77 -20.43 2.01
N LYS A 130 14.73 -21.12 2.63
CA LYS A 130 14.52 -22.46 3.21
C LYS A 130 14.01 -22.33 4.65
N THR A 131 12.70 -22.44 4.82
CA THR A 131 12.05 -22.42 6.13
C THR A 131 11.54 -23.83 6.47
N VAL A 132 11.92 -24.34 7.64
CA VAL A 132 11.52 -25.68 8.11
C VAL A 132 10.56 -25.52 9.28
N ASN A 133 9.27 -25.67 9.01
CA ASN A 133 8.19 -25.67 10.01
C ASN A 133 6.99 -26.47 9.49
N GLU A 134 5.91 -26.52 10.26
CA GLU A 134 4.70 -27.26 9.88
C GLU A 134 3.99 -26.64 8.67
N ASP A 135 3.99 -25.31 8.55
CA ASP A 135 3.30 -24.60 7.47
C ASP A 135 3.96 -24.85 6.10
N THR A 136 5.29 -25.00 6.10
CA THR A 136 6.06 -25.24 4.88
C THR A 136 6.25 -26.73 4.55
N LEU A 137 5.73 -27.65 5.36
CA LEU A 137 5.89 -29.08 5.15
C LEU A 137 5.11 -29.54 3.89
N ALA A 138 5.83 -29.91 2.85
CA ALA A 138 5.27 -30.46 1.62
C ALA A 138 5.04 -31.97 1.69
N LEU A 139 6.02 -32.71 2.21
CA LEU A 139 5.97 -34.14 2.41
C LEU A 139 6.73 -34.52 3.67
N PRO A 140 6.12 -35.32 4.59
CA PRO A 140 6.84 -35.81 5.75
C PRO A 140 7.94 -36.81 5.35
N ALA A 141 8.94 -36.98 6.20
CA ALA A 141 9.97 -38.00 6.01
C ALA A 141 9.34 -39.40 6.00
N ASP A 142 9.77 -40.23 5.07
CA ASP A 142 9.47 -41.65 5.05
C ASP A 142 10.67 -42.50 5.50
N CYS A 143 10.60 -43.81 5.29
CA CYS A 143 11.65 -44.72 5.70
C CYS A 143 13.01 -44.46 5.04
N VAL A 144 13.03 -43.92 3.85
CA VAL A 144 14.21 -43.80 2.99
C VAL A 144 14.47 -42.38 2.51
N ASN A 145 13.47 -41.53 2.58
CA ASN A 145 13.57 -40.15 2.12
C ASN A 145 13.40 -39.16 3.28
N PRO A 146 14.15 -38.07 3.31
CA PRO A 146 13.95 -36.98 4.25
C PRO A 146 12.64 -36.25 3.97
N ALA A 147 12.19 -35.41 4.91
CA ALA A 147 11.06 -34.53 4.70
C ALA A 147 11.35 -33.50 3.62
N LYS A 148 10.31 -33.11 2.88
CA LYS A 148 10.38 -32.04 1.89
C LYS A 148 9.55 -30.86 2.33
N TYR A 149 10.09 -29.67 2.10
CA TYR A 149 9.51 -28.41 2.50
C TYR A 149 9.41 -27.48 1.30
N PHE A 150 8.35 -26.70 1.23
CA PHE A 150 8.22 -25.63 0.25
C PHE A 150 9.17 -24.48 0.59
N TYR A 151 9.70 -23.84 -0.44
CA TYR A 151 10.42 -22.58 -0.27
C TYR A 151 9.47 -21.45 0.17
N SER A 152 9.98 -20.55 0.97
CA SER A 152 9.29 -19.38 1.51
C SER A 152 9.81 -18.09 0.88
N CYS A 153 8.97 -17.05 0.94
CA CYS A 153 9.35 -15.66 0.70
C CYS A 153 9.75 -15.00 2.02
N GLU A 154 10.50 -13.91 1.95
CA GLU A 154 10.89 -13.10 3.12
C GLU A 154 9.70 -12.58 3.94
N CYS A 155 8.53 -12.41 3.32
CA CYS A 155 7.30 -12.05 4.02
C CYS A 155 6.66 -13.18 4.83
N GLY A 156 7.22 -14.40 4.79
CA GLY A 156 6.72 -15.61 5.44
C GLY A 156 5.73 -16.42 4.61
N ALA A 157 5.24 -15.91 3.47
CA ALA A 157 4.43 -16.72 2.56
C ALA A 157 5.28 -17.85 1.95
N HIS A 158 4.67 -19.01 1.69
CA HIS A 158 5.32 -20.12 1.01
C HIS A 158 4.59 -20.47 -0.29
N THR A 159 5.30 -21.10 -1.22
CA THR A 159 4.70 -21.65 -2.43
C THR A 159 4.00 -22.96 -2.13
N ASN A 160 3.07 -23.36 -3.02
CA ASN A 160 2.49 -24.70 -3.07
C ASN A 160 2.94 -25.46 -4.33
N ASP A 161 3.92 -24.93 -5.03
CA ASP A 161 4.49 -25.58 -6.23
C ASP A 161 5.38 -26.75 -5.80
N THR A 162 4.95 -27.96 -6.12
CA THR A 162 5.67 -29.19 -5.78
C THR A 162 7.03 -29.34 -6.47
N THR A 163 7.34 -28.47 -7.44
CA THR A 163 8.67 -28.40 -8.06
C THR A 163 9.63 -27.51 -7.27
N LEU A 164 9.10 -26.62 -6.42
CA LEU A 164 9.84 -25.70 -5.59
C LEU A 164 9.91 -26.19 -4.13
N VAL A 165 10.55 -27.33 -3.95
CA VAL A 165 10.75 -27.96 -2.64
C VAL A 165 12.21 -28.26 -2.40
N PHE A 166 12.59 -28.30 -1.12
CA PHE A 166 13.90 -28.72 -0.67
C PHE A 166 13.80 -29.80 0.40
N GLU A 167 14.82 -30.64 0.52
CA GLU A 167 14.89 -31.68 1.52
C GLU A 167 15.57 -31.19 2.81
N SER A 168 15.05 -31.60 3.95
CA SER A 168 15.65 -31.30 5.26
C SER A 168 15.41 -32.41 6.26
N GLY A 169 16.40 -32.62 7.14
CA GLY A 169 16.40 -33.69 8.12
C GLY A 169 16.93 -35.02 7.55
N ALA A 170 16.69 -36.10 8.28
CA ALA A 170 17.06 -37.46 7.89
C ALA A 170 15.76 -38.26 7.59
N PRO A 171 15.88 -39.35 6.81
CA PRO A 171 14.82 -40.34 6.72
C PRO A 171 14.42 -40.89 8.07
N SER A 172 13.15 -41.24 8.22
CA SER A 172 12.65 -41.80 9.51
C SER A 172 13.18 -43.19 9.83
N GLY A 173 13.80 -43.85 8.85
CA GLY A 173 14.30 -45.21 8.96
C GLY A 173 13.18 -46.26 8.95
N HIS A 174 13.56 -47.50 8.79
CA HIS A 174 12.63 -48.60 8.88
C HIS A 174 12.31 -48.99 10.32
N LYS A 175 11.06 -49.12 10.65
CA LYS A 175 10.57 -49.70 11.91
C LYS A 175 10.16 -51.15 11.65
N PHE A 176 11.11 -52.04 11.80
CA PHE A 176 10.86 -53.45 11.59
C PHE A 176 10.05 -54.05 12.77
N GLY A 177 9.04 -54.84 12.41
CA GLY A 177 8.29 -55.67 13.37
C GLY A 177 9.07 -56.90 13.79
N GLU A 178 8.37 -57.89 14.30
CA GLU A 178 8.98 -59.20 14.64
C GLU A 178 9.28 -60.01 13.37
N TRP A 179 10.26 -60.91 13.53
CA TRP A 179 10.59 -61.88 12.51
C TRP A 179 9.42 -62.77 12.24
N LYS A 180 9.07 -62.99 10.96
CA LYS A 180 8.01 -63.89 10.53
C LYS A 180 8.59 -64.89 9.57
N GLU A 181 8.25 -66.15 9.78
CA GLU A 181 8.61 -67.20 8.85
C GLU A 181 8.02 -66.90 7.46
N SER A 182 8.84 -66.93 6.44
CA SER A 182 8.47 -66.75 5.05
C SER A 182 8.59 -68.03 4.22
N LYS A 183 9.39 -68.96 4.70
CA LYS A 183 9.55 -70.31 4.15
C LYS A 183 9.94 -71.25 5.26
N SER A 184 9.18 -72.30 5.47
CA SER A 184 9.52 -73.33 6.46
C SER A 184 10.73 -74.17 5.98
N ALA A 185 11.57 -74.55 6.92
CA ALA A 185 12.65 -75.48 6.63
C ALA A 185 12.09 -76.85 6.23
N ASN A 186 12.77 -77.58 5.32
CA ASN A 186 12.55 -78.96 5.00
C ASN A 186 13.85 -79.73 5.00
N CYS A 187 13.85 -81.01 4.65
CA CYS A 187 15.04 -81.86 4.73
C CYS A 187 16.17 -81.47 3.75
N GLU A 188 15.86 -80.68 2.75
CA GLU A 188 16.80 -80.28 1.69
C GLU A 188 17.17 -78.78 1.74
N GLU A 189 16.28 -77.95 2.31
CA GLU A 189 16.48 -76.49 2.32
C GLU A 189 16.19 -75.90 3.70
N GLY A 190 17.04 -74.93 4.11
CA GLY A 190 16.79 -74.17 5.32
C GLY A 190 15.58 -73.26 5.21
N GLY A 191 14.93 -72.98 6.32
CA GLY A 191 13.84 -72.02 6.42
C GLY A 191 14.31 -70.60 6.17
N LYS A 192 13.35 -69.69 5.83
CA LYS A 192 13.60 -68.26 5.68
C LYS A 192 12.61 -67.48 6.53
N GLU A 193 13.13 -66.48 7.19
CA GLU A 193 12.34 -65.48 7.92
C GLU A 193 12.45 -64.12 7.24
N LYS A 194 11.47 -63.30 7.42
CA LYS A 194 11.44 -61.91 6.91
C LYS A 194 11.12 -60.93 8.03
N HIS A 195 11.71 -59.81 7.94
CA HIS A 195 11.48 -58.62 8.78
C HIS A 195 10.73 -57.64 7.92
N ILE A 196 9.54 -57.24 8.32
CA ILE A 196 8.70 -56.31 7.56
C ILE A 196 8.62 -54.99 8.30
N CYS A 197 8.93 -53.90 7.60
CA CYS A 197 8.72 -52.58 8.14
C CYS A 197 7.22 -52.29 8.30
N SER A 198 6.84 -51.77 9.46
CA SER A 198 5.45 -51.40 9.78
C SER A 198 4.99 -50.11 9.11
N VAL A 199 5.92 -49.33 8.52
CA VAL A 199 5.64 -48.01 7.92
C VAL A 199 5.57 -48.08 6.42
N CYS A 200 6.45 -48.79 5.75
CA CYS A 200 6.48 -48.94 4.30
C CYS A 200 6.22 -50.38 3.83
#